data_a445780de262a0829138d2f828d32c25
#
_entry.id   a445780de262a0829138d2f828d32c25
#
_cell.length_a   1.000
_cell.length_b   1.000
_cell.length_c   1.000
_cell.angle_alpha   90.00
_cell.angle_beta   90.00
_cell.angle_gamma   90.00
#
_symmetry.space_group_name_H-M   'P 1'
#
loop_
_entity.id
_entity.type
_entity.pdbx_description
1 polymer ?
#
loop_
_entity_poly.entity_id
_entity_poly.type
_entity_poly.pdbx_seq_one_letter_code
_entity_poly.pdbx_strand_id
1 'polypeptide(L)'
;MRKEEFCKLLDEMTSPDRVIDLLHAPNWRFWQKPQKIDEGQLFYILREYIETRTKKEDTHIRENTYLVLGKLLLRAMEPEHCQFFIDRLAEENDKYVLHSMLGCISRLRIPPEVNISELAACSRSDQWLVRHSAIQTLGASDSEASREAVRYWVRHTDEKKFKFELIYANAVLGYIGVAEDIMLLENHIHSRIRDVRDTAAYAVENIRKRVPALSEEQTPAGGL
;
A
#
# COMPACT_ATOMS: atom_id res chain seq x y z
N MET A 1 -30.40 -3.05 -3.70
CA MET A 1 -30.08 -2.20 -4.87
C MET A 1 -29.72 -3.13 -6.00
N ARG A 2 -30.21 -2.87 -7.19
CA ARG A 2 -29.87 -3.66 -8.38
C ARG A 2 -28.49 -3.25 -8.91
N LYS A 3 -27.84 -4.14 -9.67
CA LYS A 3 -26.52 -3.88 -10.30
C LYS A 3 -26.54 -2.56 -11.12
N GLU A 4 -27.60 -2.36 -11.92
CA GLU A 4 -27.75 -1.19 -12.78
C GLU A 4 -27.83 0.13 -11.99
N GLU A 5 -28.51 0.11 -10.84
CA GLU A 5 -28.61 1.29 -9.96
C GLU A 5 -27.25 1.63 -9.33
N PHE A 6 -26.45 0.60 -8.99
CA PHE A 6 -25.13 0.79 -8.45
C PHE A 6 -24.13 1.30 -9.50
N CYS A 7 -24.15 0.72 -10.71
CA CYS A 7 -23.32 1.19 -11.82
C CYS A 7 -23.64 2.65 -12.17
N LYS A 8 -24.94 3.00 -12.24
CA LYS A 8 -25.36 4.40 -12.46
C LYS A 8 -24.83 5.33 -11.37
N LEU A 9 -24.76 4.87 -10.14
CA LEU A 9 -24.25 5.65 -9.04
C LEU A 9 -22.73 5.88 -9.17
N LEU A 10 -21.97 4.88 -9.63
CA LEU A 10 -20.55 5.03 -9.95
C LEU A 10 -20.33 6.00 -11.11
N ASP A 11 -21.18 5.96 -12.15
CA ASP A 11 -21.13 6.90 -13.29
C ASP A 11 -21.43 8.34 -12.87
N GLU A 12 -22.39 8.55 -11.96
CA GLU A 12 -22.80 9.86 -11.49
C GLU A 12 -21.88 10.47 -10.42
N MET A 13 -20.96 9.69 -9.90
CA MET A 13 -19.98 10.15 -8.90
C MET A 13 -18.93 11.04 -9.54
N THR A 14 -19.14 12.34 -9.45
CA THR A 14 -18.30 13.35 -10.10
C THR A 14 -17.05 13.73 -9.29
N SER A 15 -16.89 13.22 -8.07
CA SER A 15 -15.70 13.50 -7.25
C SER A 15 -15.43 12.36 -6.23
N PRO A 16 -14.15 12.03 -5.97
CA PRO A 16 -13.73 11.12 -4.91
C PRO A 16 -14.27 11.50 -3.53
N ASP A 17 -14.40 12.79 -3.23
CA ASP A 17 -14.90 13.28 -1.95
C ASP A 17 -16.36 12.88 -1.71
N ARG A 18 -17.19 12.86 -2.76
CA ARG A 18 -18.58 12.33 -2.67
C ARG A 18 -18.63 10.85 -2.36
N VAL A 19 -17.67 10.05 -2.86
CA VAL A 19 -17.56 8.64 -2.50
C VAL A 19 -17.21 8.50 -1.03
N ILE A 20 -16.26 9.29 -0.55
CA ILE A 20 -15.83 9.31 0.84
C ILE A 20 -17.00 9.75 1.75
N ASP A 21 -17.70 10.79 1.39
CA ASP A 21 -18.87 11.27 2.15
C ASP A 21 -20.00 10.23 2.17
N LEU A 22 -20.28 9.57 1.06
CA LEU A 22 -21.27 8.50 0.98
C LEU A 22 -20.85 7.26 1.81
N LEU A 23 -19.56 6.95 1.89
CA LEU A 23 -19.05 5.81 2.67
C LEU A 23 -18.88 6.13 4.16
N HIS A 24 -18.76 7.41 4.54
CA HIS A 24 -18.68 7.87 5.91
C HIS A 24 -20.02 8.38 6.47
N ALA A 25 -21.04 8.59 5.64
CA ALA A 25 -22.34 9.05 6.11
C ALA A 25 -22.96 8.01 7.06
N PRO A 26 -23.27 8.38 8.32
CA PRO A 26 -23.84 7.45 9.30
C PRO A 26 -25.21 6.90 8.87
N ASN A 27 -25.85 7.51 7.90
CA ASN A 27 -27.16 7.15 7.34
C ASN A 27 -27.07 6.60 5.92
N TRP A 28 -25.98 6.00 5.54
CA TRP A 28 -25.85 5.49 4.19
C TRP A 28 -26.85 4.35 3.93
N ARG A 29 -27.93 4.69 3.22
CA ARG A 29 -29.09 3.81 2.96
C ARG A 29 -28.76 2.53 2.21
N PHE A 30 -27.59 2.45 1.60
CA PHE A 30 -27.08 1.26 0.91
C PHE A 30 -26.89 0.06 1.82
N TRP A 31 -26.37 0.29 3.03
CA TRP A 31 -26.03 -0.77 3.97
C TRP A 31 -27.19 -1.08 4.94
N GLN A 32 -28.23 -0.24 4.96
CA GLN A 32 -29.35 -0.39 5.90
C GLN A 32 -30.62 -1.02 5.30
N LYS A 33 -30.68 -1.23 3.96
CA LYS A 33 -31.82 -1.90 3.34
C LYS A 33 -31.67 -3.41 3.38
N PRO A 34 -32.75 -4.18 3.65
CA PRO A 34 -32.72 -5.63 3.76
C PRO A 34 -32.38 -6.40 2.47
N GLN A 35 -32.26 -5.75 1.34
CA GLN A 35 -31.65 -6.31 0.13
C GLN A 35 -30.17 -5.93 0.08
N LYS A 36 -29.40 -6.52 0.98
CA LYS A 36 -27.94 -6.40 0.95
C LYS A 36 -27.43 -7.05 -0.34
N ILE A 37 -26.72 -6.26 -1.16
CA ILE A 37 -25.73 -6.86 -2.05
C ILE A 37 -24.73 -7.50 -1.08
N ASP A 38 -24.51 -8.79 -1.19
CA ASP A 38 -23.46 -9.48 -0.47
C ASP A 38 -22.11 -8.85 -0.86
N GLU A 39 -21.18 -8.73 0.09
CA GLU A 39 -19.89 -8.09 -0.14
C GLU A 39 -19.11 -8.81 -1.26
N GLY A 40 -19.26 -10.13 -1.38
CA GLY A 40 -18.73 -10.89 -2.50
C GLY A 40 -19.34 -10.51 -3.85
N GLN A 41 -20.67 -10.33 -3.91
CA GLN A 41 -21.35 -9.87 -5.13
C GLN A 41 -20.92 -8.45 -5.51
N LEU A 42 -20.69 -7.59 -4.52
CA LEU A 42 -20.21 -6.22 -4.77
C LEU A 42 -18.83 -6.23 -5.42
N PHE A 43 -17.92 -7.10 -4.98
CA PHE A 43 -16.62 -7.26 -5.59
C PHE A 43 -16.72 -7.60 -7.08
N TYR A 44 -17.53 -8.60 -7.44
CA TYR A 44 -17.67 -9.02 -8.84
C TYR A 44 -18.28 -7.93 -9.73
N ILE A 45 -19.20 -7.10 -9.19
CA ILE A 45 -19.73 -5.94 -9.91
C ILE A 45 -18.63 -4.89 -10.15
N LEU A 46 -17.83 -4.58 -9.13
CA LEU A 46 -16.73 -3.62 -9.24
C LEU A 46 -15.66 -4.11 -10.22
N ARG A 47 -15.32 -5.39 -10.15
CA ARG A 47 -14.37 -6.02 -11.05
C ARG A 47 -14.82 -5.90 -12.51
N GLU A 48 -16.01 -6.36 -12.84
CA GLU A 48 -16.56 -6.25 -14.20
C GLU A 48 -16.60 -4.77 -14.67
N TYR A 49 -16.90 -3.87 -13.74
CA TYR A 49 -16.98 -2.46 -14.05
C TYR A 49 -15.62 -1.85 -14.38
N ILE A 50 -14.57 -2.20 -13.63
CA ILE A 50 -13.18 -1.80 -13.89
C ILE A 50 -12.72 -2.38 -15.24
N GLU A 51 -12.94 -3.67 -15.46
CA GLU A 51 -12.50 -4.38 -16.68
C GLU A 51 -13.16 -3.85 -17.96
N THR A 52 -14.34 -3.24 -17.87
CA THR A 52 -15.08 -2.70 -19.02
C THR A 52 -14.83 -1.20 -19.26
N ARG A 53 -14.27 -0.46 -18.31
CA ARG A 53 -14.01 0.98 -18.39
C ARG A 53 -12.54 1.30 -18.67
N THR A 54 -12.06 0.90 -19.86
CA THR A 54 -10.65 1.00 -20.24
C THR A 54 -10.27 2.31 -20.95
N LYS A 55 -11.26 3.10 -21.37
CA LYS A 55 -11.02 4.32 -22.14
C LYS A 55 -10.50 5.47 -21.27
N LYS A 56 -9.86 6.44 -21.93
CA LYS A 56 -9.32 7.62 -21.24
C LYS A 56 -10.40 8.50 -20.61
N GLU A 57 -11.53 8.64 -21.29
CA GLU A 57 -12.70 9.39 -20.77
C GLU A 57 -13.28 8.80 -19.48
N ASP A 58 -13.02 7.51 -19.22
CA ASP A 58 -13.50 6.80 -18.03
C ASP A 58 -12.54 6.91 -16.82
N THR A 59 -11.46 7.69 -16.91
CA THR A 59 -10.42 7.78 -15.88
C THR A 59 -10.98 8.07 -14.49
N HIS A 60 -11.86 9.07 -14.37
CA HIS A 60 -12.46 9.43 -13.08
C HIS A 60 -13.42 8.35 -12.56
N ILE A 61 -14.10 7.62 -13.46
CA ILE A 61 -14.98 6.51 -13.09
C ILE A 61 -14.15 5.35 -12.54
N ARG A 62 -13.04 5.02 -13.20
CA ARG A 62 -12.10 4.00 -12.70
C ARG A 62 -11.54 4.37 -11.34
N GLU A 63 -11.08 5.63 -11.17
CA GLU A 63 -10.59 6.11 -9.89
C GLU A 63 -11.62 5.92 -8.77
N ASN A 64 -12.84 6.37 -8.98
CA ASN A 64 -13.95 6.20 -8.03
C ASN A 64 -14.19 4.71 -7.73
N THR A 65 -14.15 3.86 -8.75
CA THR A 65 -14.38 2.42 -8.58
C THR A 65 -13.27 1.77 -7.75
N TYR A 66 -12.01 2.15 -7.97
CA TYR A 66 -10.88 1.70 -7.15
C TYR A 66 -10.97 2.19 -5.70
N LEU A 67 -11.46 3.40 -5.47
CA LEU A 67 -11.70 3.89 -4.11
C LEU A 67 -12.77 3.06 -3.39
N VAL A 68 -13.86 2.69 -4.08
CA VAL A 68 -14.90 1.81 -3.53
C VAL A 68 -14.34 0.41 -3.25
N LEU A 69 -13.55 -0.15 -4.17
CA LEU A 69 -12.90 -1.44 -3.99
C LEU A 69 -11.95 -1.43 -2.78
N GLY A 70 -11.12 -0.40 -2.64
CA GLY A 70 -10.23 -0.25 -1.50
C GLY A 70 -10.98 -0.20 -0.16
N LYS A 71 -12.15 0.46 -0.12
CA LYS A 71 -13.02 0.47 1.07
C LYS A 71 -13.68 -0.88 1.34
N LEU A 72 -14.06 -1.61 0.31
CA LEU A 72 -14.57 -2.98 0.46
C LEU A 72 -13.52 -3.87 1.11
N LEU A 73 -12.27 -3.84 0.61
CA LEU A 73 -11.17 -4.63 1.13
C LEU A 73 -10.80 -4.29 2.57
N LEU A 74 -10.93 -3.03 2.99
CA LEU A 74 -10.74 -2.65 4.40
C LEU A 74 -11.77 -3.28 5.35
N ARG A 75 -12.94 -3.67 4.84
CA ARG A 75 -14.03 -4.25 5.63
C ARG A 75 -14.07 -5.77 5.55
N ALA A 76 -13.83 -6.30 4.36
CA ALA A 76 -13.88 -7.72 4.05
C ALA A 76 -12.67 -8.06 3.16
N MET A 77 -11.55 -8.35 3.82
CA MET A 77 -10.32 -8.72 3.14
C MET A 77 -10.39 -10.18 2.69
N GLU A 78 -10.39 -10.37 1.37
CA GLU A 78 -10.23 -11.67 0.75
C GLU A 78 -8.95 -11.63 -0.10
N PRO A 79 -8.04 -12.61 0.03
CA PRO A 79 -6.77 -12.62 -0.69
C PRO A 79 -6.93 -12.49 -2.21
N GLU A 80 -7.91 -13.19 -2.81
CA GLU A 80 -8.21 -13.11 -4.24
C GLU A 80 -8.62 -11.69 -4.66
N HIS A 81 -9.43 -11.02 -3.85
CA HIS A 81 -9.87 -9.65 -4.14
C HIS A 81 -8.72 -8.65 -3.99
N CYS A 82 -7.85 -8.87 -3.01
CA CYS A 82 -6.64 -8.07 -2.82
C CYS A 82 -5.67 -8.28 -4.00
N GLN A 83 -5.48 -9.53 -4.44
CA GLN A 83 -4.65 -9.85 -5.60
C GLN A 83 -5.16 -9.13 -6.85
N PHE A 84 -6.46 -9.22 -7.14
CA PHE A 84 -7.06 -8.49 -8.26
C PHE A 84 -6.72 -6.99 -8.20
N PHE A 85 -6.83 -6.36 -7.04
CA PHE A 85 -6.55 -4.92 -6.90
C PHE A 85 -5.08 -4.60 -7.19
N ILE A 86 -4.16 -5.43 -6.74
CA ILE A 86 -2.72 -5.26 -6.99
C ILE A 86 -2.39 -5.50 -8.47
N ASP A 87 -2.97 -6.52 -9.09
CA ASP A 87 -2.75 -6.82 -10.52
C ASP A 87 -3.19 -5.67 -11.43
N ARG A 88 -4.21 -4.91 -11.04
CA ARG A 88 -4.67 -3.73 -11.78
C ARG A 88 -3.65 -2.59 -11.83
N LEU A 89 -2.64 -2.58 -10.95
CA LEU A 89 -1.55 -1.59 -11.02
C LEU A 89 -0.77 -1.66 -12.33
N ALA A 90 -0.63 -2.87 -12.93
CA ALA A 90 0.05 -3.06 -14.20
C ALA A 90 -0.74 -2.54 -15.40
N GLU A 91 -2.05 -2.46 -15.30
CA GLU A 91 -2.94 -2.11 -16.41
C GLU A 91 -3.35 -0.63 -16.39
N GLU A 92 -3.23 0.04 -15.25
CA GLU A 92 -3.53 1.46 -15.16
C GLU A 92 -2.36 2.33 -15.64
N ASN A 93 -2.67 3.31 -16.47
CA ASN A 93 -1.68 4.20 -17.09
C ASN A 93 -1.76 5.64 -16.57
N ASP A 94 -2.85 6.02 -15.92
CA ASP A 94 -2.98 7.35 -15.35
C ASP A 94 -2.30 7.42 -13.98
N LYS A 95 -1.32 8.32 -13.86
CA LYS A 95 -0.51 8.44 -12.62
C LYS A 95 -1.31 8.88 -11.39
N TYR A 96 -2.41 9.61 -11.58
CA TYR A 96 -3.25 10.06 -10.47
C TYR A 96 -4.16 8.93 -9.99
N VAL A 97 -4.70 8.13 -10.93
CA VAL A 97 -5.42 6.91 -10.60
C VAL A 97 -4.51 5.93 -9.87
N LEU A 98 -3.28 5.69 -10.40
CA LEU A 98 -2.27 4.86 -9.72
C LEU A 98 -1.96 5.38 -8.30
N HIS A 99 -1.79 6.69 -8.13
CA HIS A 99 -1.59 7.29 -6.81
C HIS A 99 -2.77 7.01 -5.87
N SER A 100 -4.00 7.17 -6.34
CA SER A 100 -5.22 6.89 -5.57
C SER A 100 -5.32 5.41 -5.20
N MET A 101 -5.03 4.49 -6.15
CA MET A 101 -4.99 3.04 -5.90
C MET A 101 -3.95 2.69 -4.82
N LEU A 102 -2.73 3.19 -4.96
CA LEU A 102 -1.65 2.99 -3.98
C LEU A 102 -2.04 3.53 -2.61
N GLY A 103 -2.68 4.70 -2.55
CA GLY A 103 -3.22 5.27 -1.32
C GLY A 103 -4.31 4.42 -0.66
N CYS A 104 -5.09 3.66 -1.43
CA CYS A 104 -6.03 2.67 -0.90
C CYS A 104 -5.29 1.44 -0.38
N ILE A 105 -4.37 0.88 -1.18
CA ILE A 105 -3.61 -0.33 -0.84
C ILE A 105 -2.75 -0.10 0.41
N SER A 106 -2.17 1.09 0.60
CA SER A 106 -1.34 1.42 1.77
C SER A 106 -2.06 1.29 3.13
N ARG A 107 -3.38 1.31 3.11
CA ARG A 107 -4.22 1.14 4.30
C ARG A 107 -4.63 -0.30 4.57
N LEU A 108 -4.37 -1.19 3.63
CA LEU A 108 -4.67 -2.60 3.77
C LEU A 108 -3.59 -3.29 4.60
N ARG A 109 -3.93 -4.44 5.16
CA ARG A 109 -2.96 -5.42 5.61
C ARG A 109 -2.94 -6.53 4.57
N ILE A 110 -1.98 -6.47 3.66
CA ILE A 110 -1.89 -7.40 2.53
C ILE A 110 -1.59 -8.80 3.07
N PRO A 111 -2.44 -9.80 2.76
CA PRO A 111 -2.20 -11.18 3.16
C PRO A 111 -0.88 -11.73 2.57
N PRO A 112 -0.17 -12.62 3.28
CA PRO A 112 1.16 -13.10 2.88
C PRO A 112 1.16 -13.92 1.57
N GLU A 113 0.04 -14.52 1.21
CA GLU A 113 -0.16 -15.27 -0.04
C GLU A 113 -0.35 -14.39 -1.28
N VAL A 114 -0.60 -13.10 -1.10
CA VAL A 114 -0.81 -12.15 -2.20
C VAL A 114 0.53 -11.78 -2.84
N ASN A 115 0.61 -11.92 -4.16
CA ASN A 115 1.78 -11.52 -4.93
C ASN A 115 1.82 -9.99 -5.10
N ILE A 116 2.89 -9.37 -4.63
CA ILE A 116 3.08 -7.92 -4.67
C ILE A 116 4.02 -7.45 -5.81
N SER A 117 4.26 -8.26 -6.82
CA SER A 117 5.20 -7.93 -7.90
C SER A 117 4.87 -6.61 -8.60
N GLU A 118 3.58 -6.34 -8.86
CA GLU A 118 3.15 -5.12 -9.51
C GLU A 118 3.31 -3.89 -8.61
N LEU A 119 3.09 -4.05 -7.31
CA LEU A 119 3.38 -3.00 -6.34
C LEU A 119 4.89 -2.71 -6.27
N ALA A 120 5.72 -3.75 -6.26
CA ALA A 120 7.17 -3.61 -6.30
C ALA A 120 7.66 -2.97 -7.62
N ALA A 121 7.03 -3.28 -8.75
CA ALA A 121 7.30 -2.63 -10.03
C ALA A 121 6.95 -1.13 -10.00
N CYS A 122 5.80 -0.75 -9.46
CA CYS A 122 5.41 0.65 -9.26
C CYS A 122 6.42 1.43 -8.42
N SER A 123 7.09 0.80 -7.45
CA SER A 123 8.13 1.46 -6.65
C SER A 123 9.37 1.87 -7.44
N ARG A 124 9.52 1.38 -8.68
CA ARG A 124 10.60 1.72 -9.61
C ARG A 124 10.13 2.56 -10.79
N SER A 125 8.91 3.08 -10.75
CA SER A 125 8.34 3.91 -11.81
C SER A 125 9.19 5.16 -12.06
N ASP A 126 9.32 5.57 -13.32
CA ASP A 126 9.94 6.84 -13.70
C ASP A 126 9.15 8.06 -13.22
N GLN A 127 7.84 7.87 -12.99
CA GLN A 127 6.96 8.90 -12.46
C GLN A 127 7.13 8.99 -10.94
N TRP A 128 7.70 10.08 -10.45
CA TRP A 128 8.00 10.28 -9.03
C TRP A 128 6.78 10.11 -8.11
N LEU A 129 5.59 10.57 -8.54
CA LEU A 129 4.35 10.45 -7.76
C LEU A 129 3.99 8.98 -7.50
N VAL A 130 4.03 8.15 -8.55
CA VAL A 130 3.75 6.71 -8.46
C VAL A 130 4.83 6.02 -7.63
N ARG A 131 6.10 6.30 -7.93
CA ARG A 131 7.25 5.71 -7.24
C ARG A 131 7.23 5.96 -5.73
N HIS A 132 7.05 7.21 -5.31
CA HIS A 132 7.01 7.56 -3.90
C HIS A 132 5.82 6.94 -3.17
N SER A 133 4.63 6.97 -3.80
CA SER A 133 3.44 6.34 -3.24
C SER A 133 3.63 4.82 -3.10
N ALA A 134 4.22 4.16 -4.10
CA ALA A 134 4.45 2.73 -4.07
C ALA A 134 5.47 2.33 -3.00
N ILE A 135 6.58 3.09 -2.83
CA ILE A 135 7.55 2.83 -1.75
C ILE A 135 6.84 2.85 -0.39
N GLN A 136 6.00 3.85 -0.14
CA GLN A 136 5.24 3.93 1.12
C GLN A 136 4.24 2.78 1.26
N THR A 137 3.58 2.39 0.16
CA THR A 137 2.58 1.32 0.13
C THR A 137 3.18 -0.07 0.41
N LEU A 138 4.47 -0.28 0.11
CA LEU A 138 5.15 -1.53 0.46
C LEU A 138 5.09 -1.85 1.96
N GLY A 139 4.91 -0.84 2.82
CA GLY A 139 4.68 -1.03 4.25
C GLY A 139 3.37 -1.74 4.62
N ALA A 140 2.45 -1.92 3.67
CA ALA A 140 1.21 -2.68 3.86
C ALA A 140 1.41 -4.22 3.88
N SER A 141 2.61 -4.69 3.51
CA SER A 141 2.99 -6.11 3.54
C SER A 141 4.28 -6.29 4.33
N ASP A 142 4.32 -7.27 5.21
CA ASP A 142 5.52 -7.69 5.95
C ASP A 142 6.27 -8.85 5.29
N SER A 143 5.97 -9.12 4.00
CA SER A 143 6.63 -10.16 3.21
C SER A 143 8.09 -9.83 2.91
N GLU A 144 8.91 -10.87 2.69
CA GLU A 144 10.30 -10.68 2.26
C GLU A 144 10.40 -9.93 0.92
N ALA A 145 9.45 -10.18 0.01
CA ALA A 145 9.38 -9.47 -1.26
C ALA A 145 9.21 -7.96 -1.07
N SER A 146 8.40 -7.55 -0.08
CA SER A 146 8.21 -6.13 0.27
C SER A 146 9.49 -5.54 0.86
N ARG A 147 10.11 -6.21 1.82
CA ARG A 147 11.40 -5.77 2.40
C ARG A 147 12.47 -5.61 1.34
N GLU A 148 12.61 -6.57 0.41
CA GLU A 148 13.62 -6.50 -0.63
C GLU A 148 13.37 -5.36 -1.64
N ALA A 149 12.10 -5.10 -1.99
CA ALA A 149 11.74 -3.95 -2.81
C ALA A 149 12.11 -2.61 -2.13
N VAL A 150 11.97 -2.52 -0.81
CA VAL A 150 12.35 -1.33 -0.03
C VAL A 150 13.87 -1.24 0.14
N ARG A 151 14.55 -2.35 0.45
CA ARG A 151 16.02 -2.42 0.55
C ARG A 151 16.72 -1.95 -0.72
N TYR A 152 16.12 -2.19 -1.88
CA TYR A 152 16.63 -1.67 -3.14
C TYR A 152 16.89 -0.16 -3.05
N TRP A 153 16.00 0.61 -2.47
CA TRP A 153 16.14 2.06 -2.32
C TRP A 153 17.14 2.43 -1.22
N VAL A 154 17.10 1.75 -0.08
CA VAL A 154 18.02 2.05 1.05
C VAL A 154 19.48 1.77 0.68
N ARG A 155 19.78 0.91 -0.30
CA ARG A 155 21.14 0.66 -0.79
C ARG A 155 21.73 1.81 -1.63
N HIS A 156 20.95 2.84 -1.99
CA HIS A 156 21.47 3.96 -2.76
C HIS A 156 22.33 4.89 -1.91
N THR A 157 23.51 5.22 -2.42
CA THR A 157 24.47 6.10 -1.74
C THR A 157 24.41 7.55 -2.21
N ASP A 158 23.79 7.84 -3.35
CA ASP A 158 23.55 9.21 -3.82
C ASP A 158 22.30 9.80 -3.14
N GLU A 159 22.49 10.20 -1.87
CA GLU A 159 21.43 10.73 -1.01
C GLU A 159 20.82 12.04 -1.53
N LYS A 160 21.55 12.82 -2.34
CA LYS A 160 21.01 14.04 -2.93
C LYS A 160 20.01 13.73 -4.02
N LYS A 161 20.34 12.78 -4.88
CA LYS A 161 19.52 12.36 -6.00
C LYS A 161 18.26 11.62 -5.52
N PHE A 162 18.41 10.74 -4.54
CA PHE A 162 17.36 9.83 -4.08
C PHE A 162 16.82 10.20 -2.69
N LYS A 163 16.89 11.48 -2.33
CA LYS A 163 16.49 11.97 -1.00
C LYS A 163 15.12 11.45 -0.55
N PHE A 164 14.11 11.60 -1.37
CA PHE A 164 12.74 11.26 -0.99
C PHE A 164 12.52 9.75 -0.97
N GLU A 165 13.09 9.03 -1.91
CA GLU A 165 13.07 7.56 -1.93
C GLU A 165 13.69 6.98 -0.66
N LEU A 166 14.83 7.52 -0.25
CA LEU A 166 15.52 7.12 0.99
C LEU A 166 14.69 7.42 2.24
N ILE A 167 14.08 8.62 2.32
CA ILE A 167 13.22 8.98 3.46
C ILE A 167 12.06 7.99 3.60
N TYR A 168 11.35 7.71 2.49
CA TYR A 168 10.22 6.79 2.51
C TYR A 168 10.64 5.35 2.76
N ALA A 169 11.73 4.89 2.12
CA ALA A 169 12.23 3.55 2.30
C ALA A 169 12.73 3.29 3.72
N ASN A 170 13.48 4.24 4.32
CA ASN A 170 13.90 4.16 5.72
C ASN A 170 12.67 4.06 6.64
N ALA A 171 11.67 4.93 6.43
CA ALA A 171 10.45 4.90 7.23
C ALA A 171 9.73 3.55 7.12
N VAL A 172 9.59 3.00 5.91
CA VAL A 172 8.93 1.70 5.69
C VAL A 172 9.72 0.57 6.35
N LEU A 173 11.05 0.50 6.22
CA LEU A 173 11.85 -0.49 6.96
C LEU A 173 11.70 -0.32 8.47
N GLY A 174 11.52 0.89 8.96
CA GLY A 174 11.16 1.13 10.36
C GLY A 174 9.91 0.36 10.81
N TYR A 175 8.97 0.05 9.92
CA TYR A 175 7.74 -0.70 10.23
C TYR A 175 7.86 -2.20 9.95
N ILE A 176 8.40 -2.59 8.78
CA ILE A 176 8.41 -4.00 8.33
C ILE A 176 9.79 -4.66 8.38
N GLY A 177 10.85 -3.89 8.63
CA GLY A 177 12.23 -4.37 8.66
C GLY A 177 12.51 -5.33 9.80
N VAL A 178 13.56 -6.12 9.62
CA VAL A 178 14.07 -7.15 10.55
C VAL A 178 15.46 -6.76 11.06
N ALA A 179 16.03 -7.53 11.98
CA ALA A 179 17.33 -7.20 12.60
C ALA A 179 18.47 -6.99 11.59
N GLU A 180 18.46 -7.75 10.51
CA GLU A 180 19.45 -7.69 9.42
C GLU A 180 19.42 -6.35 8.68
N ASP A 181 18.30 -5.64 8.70
CA ASP A 181 18.13 -4.33 8.05
C ASP A 181 18.81 -3.19 8.81
N ILE A 182 19.14 -3.40 10.09
CA ILE A 182 19.79 -2.39 10.94
C ILE A 182 21.10 -1.93 10.31
N MET A 183 21.95 -2.88 9.90
CA MET A 183 23.27 -2.57 9.31
C MET A 183 23.13 -1.76 8.01
N LEU A 184 22.06 -2.00 7.22
CA LEU A 184 21.78 -1.24 6.00
C LEU A 184 21.36 0.20 6.32
N LEU A 185 20.51 0.38 7.33
CA LEU A 185 20.04 1.68 7.77
C LEU A 185 21.13 2.51 8.46
N GLU A 186 22.08 1.86 9.14
CA GLU A 186 23.22 2.52 9.81
C GLU A 186 24.12 3.29 8.84
N ASN A 187 24.13 2.96 7.55
CA ASN A 187 24.82 3.73 6.53
C ASN A 187 24.26 5.16 6.38
N HIS A 188 23.02 5.39 6.80
CA HIS A 188 22.32 6.67 6.63
C HIS A 188 22.15 7.46 7.94
N ILE A 189 22.43 6.90 9.12
CA ILE A 189 22.29 7.64 10.41
C ILE A 189 23.28 8.78 10.57
N HIS A 190 24.31 8.85 9.72
CA HIS A 190 25.30 9.93 9.68
C HIS A 190 25.12 10.84 8.46
N SER A 191 24.03 10.70 7.72
CA SER A 191 23.72 11.54 6.56
C SER A 191 23.76 13.04 6.90
N ARG A 192 24.31 13.84 5.98
CA ARG A 192 24.25 15.30 6.08
C ARG A 192 22.85 15.84 5.78
N ILE A 193 22.00 15.04 5.14
CA ILE A 193 20.60 15.38 4.87
C ILE A 193 19.79 15.01 6.08
N ARG A 194 19.30 16.02 6.81
CA ARG A 194 18.60 15.84 8.08
C ARG A 194 17.50 14.79 8.01
N ASP A 195 16.59 14.91 7.04
CA ASP A 195 15.42 14.04 6.97
C ASP A 195 15.81 12.57 6.69
N VAL A 196 16.87 12.31 5.90
CA VAL A 196 17.42 10.97 5.65
C VAL A 196 18.00 10.40 6.93
N ARG A 197 18.82 11.18 7.64
CA ARG A 197 19.43 10.80 8.92
C ARG A 197 18.38 10.46 9.97
N ASP A 198 17.42 11.37 10.17
CA ASP A 198 16.43 11.25 11.23
C ASP A 198 15.48 10.08 10.99
N THR A 199 15.08 9.83 9.73
CA THR A 199 14.26 8.65 9.38
C THR A 199 15.02 7.34 9.51
N ALA A 200 16.31 7.30 9.16
CA ALA A 200 17.14 6.10 9.35
C ALA A 200 17.33 5.79 10.84
N ALA A 201 17.65 6.80 11.67
CA ALA A 201 17.80 6.62 13.12
C ALA A 201 16.50 6.12 13.76
N TYR A 202 15.37 6.70 13.39
CA TYR A 202 14.04 6.27 13.86
C TYR A 202 13.73 4.83 13.43
N ALA A 203 14.06 4.45 12.21
CA ALA A 203 13.86 3.09 11.70
C ALA A 203 14.66 2.06 12.50
N VAL A 204 15.96 2.33 12.76
CA VAL A 204 16.83 1.48 13.58
C VAL A 204 16.24 1.30 14.99
N GLU A 205 15.81 2.39 15.62
CA GLU A 205 15.18 2.34 16.95
C GLU A 205 13.91 1.47 16.95
N ASN A 206 13.05 1.62 15.96
CA ASN A 206 11.81 0.85 15.84
C ASN A 206 12.08 -0.65 15.62
N ILE A 207 13.06 -1.00 14.79
CA ILE A 207 13.44 -2.40 14.59
C ILE A 207 13.96 -2.98 15.91
N ARG A 208 14.87 -2.28 16.59
CA ARG A 208 15.44 -2.73 17.89
C ARG A 208 14.36 -2.95 18.95
N LYS A 209 13.31 -2.14 18.96
CA LYS A 209 12.17 -2.32 19.90
C LYS A 209 11.31 -3.54 19.59
N ARG A 210 11.20 -3.92 18.31
CA ARG A 210 10.38 -5.07 17.89
C ARG A 210 11.09 -6.40 17.97
N VAL A 211 12.39 -6.39 17.69
CA VAL A 211 13.23 -7.59 17.81
C VAL A 211 13.70 -7.63 19.26
N PRO A 212 13.18 -8.54 20.11
CA PRO A 212 13.74 -8.75 21.44
C PRO A 212 15.23 -9.00 21.26
N ALA A 213 16.05 -8.36 22.07
CA ALA A 213 17.46 -8.68 22.12
C ALA A 213 17.54 -10.21 22.14
N LEU A 214 18.18 -10.79 21.12
CA LEU A 214 18.56 -12.19 21.16
C LEU A 214 19.31 -12.31 22.46
N SER A 215 18.64 -12.89 23.46
CA SER A 215 19.04 -12.97 24.84
C SER A 215 20.50 -13.32 24.90
N GLU A 216 21.24 -12.65 25.76
CA GLU A 216 22.57 -13.00 26.26
C GLU A 216 22.61 -14.39 26.94
N GLU A 217 21.77 -15.31 26.52
CA GLU A 217 21.71 -16.70 26.95
C GLU A 217 22.45 -17.60 25.98
N GLN A 218 23.75 -17.53 26.01
CA GLN A 218 24.62 -18.70 25.87
C GLN A 218 26.07 -18.33 26.23
N THR A 219 26.25 -17.83 27.43
CA THR A 219 27.53 -18.07 28.09
C THR A 219 27.40 -19.46 28.74
N PRO A 220 28.07 -20.52 28.24
CA PRO A 220 28.14 -21.77 28.98
C PRO A 220 28.87 -21.45 30.25
N ALA A 221 28.20 -21.60 31.40
CA ALA A 221 28.82 -21.58 32.70
C ALA A 221 29.95 -22.61 32.67
N GLY A 222 31.16 -22.11 32.66
CA GLY A 222 32.36 -22.92 32.79
C GLY A 222 32.26 -23.76 34.05
N GLY A 223 32.10 -25.07 33.87
CA GLY A 223 32.28 -26.03 34.94
C GLY A 223 33.75 -26.08 35.33
N LEU A 224 33.98 -25.92 36.61
CA LEU A 224 35.16 -26.37 37.33
C LEU A 224 35.19 -27.90 37.42
#